data_e3d78cb3f032199961b1f15ba3e37f8e
#
_entry.id   e3d78cb3f032199961b1f15ba3e37f8e
#
_cell.length_a   1.000
_cell.length_b   1.000
_cell.length_c   1.000
_cell.angle_alpha   90.00
_cell.angle_beta   90.00
_cell.angle_gamma   90.00
#
_symmetry.space_group_name_H-M   'P 1'
#
loop_
_entity.id
_entity.type
_entity.pdbx_description
1 polymer ?
#
loop_
_entity_poly.entity_id
_entity_poly.type
_entity_poly.pdbx_seq_one_letter_code
_entity_poly.pdbx_strand_id
1 'polypeptide(L)'
;ARLVEEQRKLIEAQGKRLAELEKRLEEASALALSTSNEVKEIQEQPMDASVAQAVEARLAEVEQTVQRVPELAVENLRGEFPGSFKIPGSDAALRIGGRVRMTYVNSFDAIGSDDRFVTSSIPSAGSEEAGKTSRVEFSVVPSRFNFDLRTPTGVGYMRAFIEADFGGGDNLLRLRHAFGQWGGWLMGQAWSTFSDPEAEPDGIDFEGLNAISMVRQPQIRWTRPLGERTNFAIAFEEANPALTGAEGVNQVPDLVLRLRWDPEDVRFGFGLLGEGSHIQ
;
A
#
# COMPACT_ATOMS: atom_id res chain seq x y z
N ALA A 1 -11.21 -27.36 2.81
CA ALA A 1 -12.39 -27.49 3.68
C ALA A 1 -12.09 -27.02 5.12
N ARG A 2 -11.06 -27.54 5.80
CA ARG A 2 -10.73 -27.25 7.21
C ARG A 2 -10.39 -25.77 7.45
N LEU A 3 -9.61 -25.16 6.58
CA LEU A 3 -9.22 -23.72 6.68
C LEU A 3 -10.41 -22.78 6.53
N VAL A 4 -11.36 -23.11 5.65
CA VAL A 4 -12.60 -22.34 5.43
C VAL A 4 -13.51 -22.42 6.65
N GLU A 5 -13.57 -23.58 7.29
CA GLU A 5 -14.34 -23.80 8.51
C GLU A 5 -13.77 -23.02 9.71
N GLU A 6 -12.43 -22.96 9.82
CA GLU A 6 -11.75 -22.15 10.85
C GLU A 6 -11.98 -20.65 10.63
N GLN A 7 -11.89 -20.19 9.40
CA GLN A 7 -12.18 -18.79 9.05
C GLN A 7 -13.65 -18.43 9.33
N ARG A 8 -14.59 -19.32 9.02
CA ARG A 8 -16.01 -19.11 9.31
C ARG A 8 -16.27 -18.97 10.82
N LYS A 9 -15.65 -19.82 11.64
CA LYS A 9 -15.74 -19.72 13.11
C LYS A 9 -15.15 -18.42 13.66
N LEU A 10 -14.04 -17.96 13.05
CA LEU A 10 -13.41 -16.70 13.43
C LEU A 10 -14.31 -15.49 13.11
N ILE A 11 -14.89 -15.47 11.91
CA ILE A 11 -15.84 -14.42 11.48
C ILE A 11 -17.10 -14.41 12.40
N GLU A 12 -17.62 -15.59 12.76
CA GLU A 12 -18.75 -15.69 13.66
C GLU A 12 -18.42 -15.21 15.09
N ALA A 13 -17.22 -15.52 15.59
CA ALA A 13 -16.73 -15.03 16.88
C ALA A 13 -16.53 -13.52 16.88
N GLN A 14 -16.01 -12.95 15.78
CA GLN A 14 -15.88 -11.50 15.61
C GLN A 14 -17.23 -10.80 15.53
N GLY A 15 -18.20 -11.39 14.82
CA GLY A 15 -19.57 -10.87 14.76
C GLY A 15 -20.24 -10.82 16.14
N LYS A 16 -20.07 -11.86 16.96
CA LYS A 16 -20.59 -11.88 18.35
C LYS A 16 -19.93 -10.82 19.23
N ARG A 17 -18.64 -10.58 19.03
CA ARG A 17 -17.88 -9.56 19.79
C ARG A 17 -18.27 -8.14 19.37
N LEU A 18 -18.54 -7.93 18.08
CA LEU A 18 -19.05 -6.65 17.58
C LEU A 18 -20.43 -6.33 18.16
N ALA A 19 -21.36 -7.30 18.12
CA ALA A 19 -22.68 -7.15 18.71
C ALA A 19 -22.65 -6.90 20.23
N GLU A 20 -21.73 -7.52 20.96
CA GLU A 20 -21.52 -7.25 22.39
C GLU A 20 -20.98 -5.84 22.65
N LEU A 21 -20.06 -5.34 21.79
CA LEU A 21 -19.55 -3.98 21.89
C LEU A 21 -20.61 -2.94 21.55
N GLU A 22 -21.42 -3.18 20.54
CA GLU A 22 -22.56 -2.33 20.18
C GLU A 22 -23.55 -2.24 21.34
N LYS A 23 -23.89 -3.36 21.95
CA LYS A 23 -24.77 -3.41 23.12
C LYS A 23 -24.20 -2.63 24.30
N ARG A 24 -22.91 -2.77 24.61
CA ARG A 24 -22.23 -2.00 25.67
C ARG A 24 -22.20 -0.51 25.38
N LEU A 25 -22.02 -0.11 24.11
CA LEU A 25 -22.08 1.28 23.70
C LEU A 25 -23.48 1.86 23.87
N GLU A 26 -24.51 1.09 23.56
CA GLU A 26 -25.91 1.47 23.72
C GLU A 26 -26.30 1.59 25.21
N GLU A 27 -25.87 0.64 26.05
CA GLU A 27 -26.03 0.68 27.49
C GLU A 27 -25.30 1.89 28.14
N ALA A 28 -24.07 2.18 27.69
CA ALA A 28 -23.31 3.33 28.16
C ALA A 28 -23.94 4.67 27.73
N SER A 29 -24.47 4.74 26.51
CA SER A 29 -25.17 5.94 26.01
C SER A 29 -26.50 6.17 26.72
N ALA A 30 -27.24 5.12 27.02
CA ALA A 30 -28.48 5.18 27.79
C ALA A 30 -28.21 5.61 29.24
N LEU A 31 -27.16 5.09 29.86
CA LEU A 31 -26.73 5.50 31.20
C LEU A 31 -26.30 6.97 31.25
N ALA A 32 -25.56 7.44 30.24
CA ALA A 32 -25.16 8.84 30.12
C ALA A 32 -26.35 9.79 29.98
N LEU A 33 -27.35 9.38 29.21
CA LEU A 33 -28.61 10.14 29.06
C LEU A 33 -29.45 10.18 30.35
N SER A 34 -29.58 9.04 31.06
CA SER A 34 -30.30 9.00 32.33
C SER A 34 -29.61 9.85 33.40
N THR A 35 -28.27 9.76 33.49
CA THR A 35 -27.47 10.57 34.42
C THR A 35 -27.57 12.07 34.09
N SER A 36 -27.58 12.44 32.81
CA SER A 36 -27.78 13.83 32.36
C SER A 36 -29.17 14.37 32.76
N ASN A 37 -30.20 13.56 32.69
CA ASN A 37 -31.56 13.95 33.08
C ASN A 37 -31.71 14.06 34.60
N GLU A 38 -31.13 13.14 35.38
CA GLU A 38 -31.10 13.21 36.83
C GLU A 38 -30.34 14.45 37.32
N VAL A 39 -29.22 14.81 36.67
CA VAL A 39 -28.47 16.03 36.97
C VAL A 39 -29.31 17.29 36.67
N LYS A 40 -30.13 17.32 35.60
CA LYS A 40 -31.03 18.44 35.32
C LYS A 40 -32.13 18.58 36.37
N GLU A 41 -32.73 17.47 36.84
CA GLU A 41 -33.74 17.49 37.90
C GLU A 41 -33.17 17.95 39.22
N ILE A 42 -31.91 17.62 39.55
CA ILE A 42 -31.20 18.07 40.74
C ILE A 42 -30.88 19.57 40.69
N GLN A 43 -30.62 20.12 39.50
CA GLN A 43 -30.35 21.57 39.31
C GLN A 43 -31.56 22.45 39.49
N GLU A 44 -32.80 21.92 39.44
CA GLU A 44 -34.03 22.68 39.64
C GLU A 44 -34.42 22.79 41.13
N GLN A 45 -33.72 22.10 42.05
CA GLN A 45 -33.94 22.23 43.51
C GLN A 45 -32.94 23.23 44.14
N PRO A 46 -33.34 24.00 45.16
CA PRO A 46 -32.44 24.92 45.83
C PRO A 46 -31.35 24.13 46.61
N MET A 47 -30.19 23.99 45.98
CA MET A 47 -29.05 23.28 46.52
C MET A 47 -28.15 24.18 47.34
N ASP A 48 -27.59 23.62 48.42
CA ASP A 48 -26.51 24.25 49.20
C ASP A 48 -25.29 24.48 48.27
N ALA A 49 -24.68 25.63 48.31
CA ALA A 49 -23.58 26.04 47.42
C ALA A 49 -22.38 25.05 47.41
N SER A 50 -22.17 24.32 48.49
CA SER A 50 -21.12 23.29 48.58
C SER A 50 -21.42 22.04 47.75
N VAL A 51 -22.72 21.67 47.62
CA VAL A 51 -23.15 20.52 46.81
C VAL A 51 -23.12 20.87 45.35
N ALA A 52 -23.53 22.10 44.98
CA ALA A 52 -23.45 22.59 43.61
C ALA A 52 -22.02 22.59 43.07
N GLN A 53 -21.06 23.03 43.89
CA GLN A 53 -19.63 23.04 43.50
C GLN A 53 -19.05 21.63 43.36
N ALA A 54 -19.48 20.67 44.19
CA ALA A 54 -19.04 19.28 44.07
C ALA A 54 -19.64 18.56 42.84
N VAL A 55 -20.87 18.90 42.44
CA VAL A 55 -21.52 18.40 41.26
C VAL A 55 -20.86 18.96 39.99
N GLU A 56 -20.56 20.27 39.94
CA GLU A 56 -19.83 20.88 38.84
C GLU A 56 -18.42 20.28 38.66
N ALA A 57 -17.68 20.07 39.74
CA ALA A 57 -16.38 19.43 39.70
C ALA A 57 -16.44 17.99 39.15
N ARG A 58 -17.46 17.21 39.55
CA ARG A 58 -17.67 15.86 39.00
C ARG A 58 -18.14 15.84 37.55
N LEU A 59 -18.98 16.79 37.15
CA LEU A 59 -19.40 16.96 35.77
C LEU A 59 -18.21 17.27 34.86
N ALA A 60 -17.33 18.16 35.27
CA ALA A 60 -16.10 18.47 34.55
C ALA A 60 -15.15 17.25 34.43
N GLU A 61 -15.06 16.43 35.49
CA GLU A 61 -14.28 15.19 35.47
C GLU A 61 -14.86 14.15 34.51
N VAL A 62 -16.19 13.99 34.49
CA VAL A 62 -16.91 13.10 33.56
C VAL A 62 -16.78 13.59 32.13
N GLU A 63 -16.96 14.87 31.85
CA GLU A 63 -16.77 15.45 30.53
C GLU A 63 -15.34 15.24 30.01
N GLN A 64 -14.35 15.46 30.86
CA GLN A 64 -12.95 15.23 30.53
C GLN A 64 -12.65 13.76 30.26
N THR A 65 -13.31 12.85 30.98
CA THR A 65 -13.18 11.40 30.79
C THR A 65 -13.86 10.97 29.49
N VAL A 66 -15.06 11.46 29.19
CA VAL A 66 -15.81 11.19 27.95
C VAL A 66 -15.05 11.72 26.72
N GLN A 67 -14.39 12.88 26.81
CA GLN A 67 -13.55 13.40 25.74
C GLN A 67 -12.28 12.59 25.51
N ARG A 68 -11.73 11.95 26.54
CA ARG A 68 -10.54 11.09 26.43
C ARG A 68 -10.82 9.68 25.90
N VAL A 69 -12.04 9.17 26.07
CA VAL A 69 -12.39 7.80 25.63
C VAL A 69 -12.16 7.60 24.12
N PRO A 70 -12.54 8.52 23.21
CA PRO A 70 -12.24 8.39 21.80
C PRO A 70 -10.74 8.43 21.49
N GLU A 71 -9.97 9.28 22.18
CA GLU A 71 -8.52 9.39 21.99
C GLU A 71 -7.79 8.10 22.41
N LEU A 72 -8.14 7.54 23.56
CA LEU A 72 -7.60 6.27 24.05
C LEU A 72 -8.01 5.08 23.17
N ALA A 73 -9.22 5.09 22.63
CA ALA A 73 -9.67 4.07 21.69
C ALA A 73 -8.90 4.13 20.37
N VAL A 74 -8.66 5.31 19.83
CA VAL A 74 -7.87 5.53 18.62
C VAL A 74 -6.39 5.17 18.86
N GLU A 75 -5.82 5.53 20.01
CA GLU A 75 -4.45 5.17 20.40
C GLU A 75 -4.25 3.64 20.47
N ASN A 76 -5.22 2.93 21.05
CA ASN A 76 -5.19 1.45 21.11
C ASN A 76 -5.36 0.75 19.75
N LEU A 77 -5.92 1.43 18.76
CA LEU A 77 -6.03 0.94 17.38
C LEU A 77 -4.83 1.32 16.52
N ARG A 78 -3.95 2.20 16.98
CA ARG A 78 -2.79 2.64 16.23
C ARG A 78 -1.80 1.49 16.04
N GLY A 79 -1.42 1.23 14.80
CA GLY A 79 -0.41 0.23 14.47
C GLY A 79 1.01 0.75 14.70
N GLU A 80 1.97 -0.16 14.66
CA GLU A 80 3.38 0.12 14.97
C GLU A 80 4.13 0.88 13.86
N PHE A 81 3.54 1.05 12.69
CA PHE A 81 4.15 1.83 11.61
C PHE A 81 3.20 2.91 11.06
N PRO A 82 3.72 3.98 10.48
CA PRO A 82 2.94 5.15 10.11
C PRO A 82 1.72 4.84 9.23
N GLY A 83 0.54 5.32 9.64
CA GLY A 83 -0.71 5.15 8.91
C GLY A 83 -1.32 3.75 9.00
N SER A 84 -0.77 2.86 9.83
CA SER A 84 -1.33 1.53 10.06
C SER A 84 -2.28 1.52 11.26
N PHE A 85 -3.17 0.53 11.27
CA PHE A 85 -4.01 0.18 12.41
C PHE A 85 -3.77 -1.27 12.84
N LYS A 86 -3.91 -1.51 14.11
CA LYS A 86 -3.72 -2.83 14.72
C LYS A 86 -4.90 -3.75 14.35
N ILE A 87 -4.62 -4.98 13.96
CA ILE A 87 -5.67 -5.97 13.74
C ILE A 87 -6.08 -6.55 15.10
N PRO A 88 -7.35 -6.36 15.54
CA PRO A 88 -7.79 -6.85 16.83
C PRO A 88 -7.55 -8.35 17.01
N GLY A 89 -6.97 -8.73 18.15
CA GLY A 89 -6.67 -10.13 18.48
C GLY A 89 -5.40 -10.70 17.84
N SER A 90 -4.56 -9.84 17.24
CA SER A 90 -3.26 -10.22 16.71
C SER A 90 -2.21 -9.12 16.97
N ASP A 91 -0.93 -9.47 16.79
CA ASP A 91 0.17 -8.50 16.80
C ASP A 91 0.40 -7.86 15.43
N ALA A 92 -0.45 -8.17 14.47
CA ALA A 92 -0.36 -7.64 13.12
C ALA A 92 -0.93 -6.21 13.03
N ALA A 93 -0.30 -5.39 12.20
CA ALA A 93 -0.78 -4.07 11.83
C ALA A 93 -0.96 -3.99 10.30
N LEU A 94 -2.06 -3.39 9.87
CA LEU A 94 -2.42 -3.21 8.46
C LEU A 94 -2.46 -1.72 8.11
N ARG A 95 -1.83 -1.35 7.01
CA ARG A 95 -2.03 -0.07 6.35
C ARG A 95 -2.73 -0.26 5.02
N ILE A 96 -3.80 0.48 4.82
CA ILE A 96 -4.45 0.65 3.52
C ILE A 96 -3.97 1.97 2.96
N GLY A 97 -3.39 1.93 1.77
CA GLY A 97 -2.81 3.08 1.12
C GLY A 97 -3.17 3.15 -0.36
N GLY A 98 -2.73 4.21 -1.01
CA GLY A 98 -2.95 4.41 -2.44
C GLY A 98 -2.91 5.87 -2.82
N ARG A 99 -3.23 6.12 -4.09
CA ARG A 99 -3.40 7.47 -4.63
C ARG A 99 -4.41 7.47 -5.76
N VAL A 100 -5.17 8.55 -5.88
CA VAL A 100 -5.95 8.87 -7.07
C VAL A 100 -5.12 9.84 -7.91
N ARG A 101 -4.95 9.53 -9.19
CA ARG A 101 -4.26 10.40 -10.15
C ARG A 101 -5.13 10.56 -11.39
N MET A 102 -5.35 11.79 -11.79
CA MET A 102 -5.93 12.14 -13.08
C MET A 102 -4.84 12.76 -13.95
N THR A 103 -4.70 12.29 -15.17
CA THR A 103 -3.80 12.82 -16.19
C THR A 103 -4.62 13.46 -17.29
N TYR A 104 -4.24 14.66 -17.70
CA TYR A 104 -4.70 15.34 -18.89
C TYR A 104 -3.55 15.42 -19.88
N VAL A 105 -3.77 14.90 -21.07
CA VAL A 105 -2.79 14.94 -22.17
C VAL A 105 -3.41 15.64 -23.35
N ASN A 106 -2.70 16.62 -23.89
CA ASN A 106 -3.02 17.28 -25.13
C ASN A 106 -1.85 17.07 -26.09
N SER A 107 -2.06 16.23 -27.10
CA SER A 107 -1.06 15.92 -28.12
C SER A 107 -1.35 16.72 -29.38
N PHE A 108 -0.41 17.53 -29.81
CA PHE A 108 -0.51 18.34 -31.02
C PHE A 108 -0.21 17.50 -32.26
N ASP A 109 0.64 16.48 -32.10
CA ASP A 109 1.03 15.54 -33.14
C ASP A 109 0.55 14.13 -32.82
N ALA A 110 0.61 13.23 -33.79
CA ALA A 110 0.17 11.86 -33.67
C ALA A 110 1.02 11.07 -32.68
N ILE A 111 0.37 10.45 -31.69
CA ILE A 111 0.96 9.53 -30.74
C ILE A 111 -0.04 8.39 -30.46
N GLY A 112 0.46 7.17 -30.32
CA GLY A 112 -0.37 5.99 -30.08
C GLY A 112 -0.68 5.71 -28.60
N SER A 113 -0.06 6.44 -27.67
CA SER A 113 -0.32 6.33 -26.24
C SER A 113 -1.32 7.39 -25.75
N ASP A 114 -2.19 7.04 -24.82
CA ASP A 114 -3.32 7.87 -24.41
C ASP A 114 -3.04 8.68 -23.13
N ASP A 115 -2.25 8.14 -22.20
CA ASP A 115 -2.10 8.69 -20.84
C ASP A 115 -0.68 9.11 -20.50
N ARG A 116 0.29 8.96 -21.43
CA ARG A 116 1.72 9.18 -21.22
C ARG A 116 2.48 9.33 -22.53
N PHE A 117 3.70 9.83 -22.48
CA PHE A 117 4.54 10.01 -23.64
C PHE A 117 5.39 8.75 -23.91
N VAL A 118 4.91 7.85 -24.76
CA VAL A 118 5.62 6.63 -25.19
C VAL A 118 6.21 6.83 -26.55
N THR A 119 7.53 7.00 -26.65
CA THR A 119 8.21 7.28 -27.93
C THR A 119 8.05 6.18 -28.97
N SER A 120 7.96 4.91 -28.56
CA SER A 120 7.73 3.78 -29.46
C SER A 120 6.32 3.76 -30.06
N SER A 121 5.38 4.55 -29.53
CA SER A 121 4.01 4.69 -30.03
C SER A 121 3.85 5.80 -31.08
N ILE A 122 4.92 6.56 -31.36
CA ILE A 122 4.92 7.60 -32.40
C ILE A 122 4.80 6.91 -33.78
N PRO A 123 3.76 7.20 -34.58
CA PRO A 123 3.56 6.54 -35.84
C PRO A 123 4.67 6.86 -36.85
N SER A 124 5.00 5.91 -37.70
CA SER A 124 5.93 6.11 -38.80
C SER A 124 5.38 7.13 -39.80
N ALA A 125 6.28 7.97 -40.34
CA ALA A 125 5.91 8.96 -41.34
C ALA A 125 5.24 8.29 -42.56
N GLY A 126 4.09 8.83 -42.98
CA GLY A 126 3.31 8.29 -44.10
C GLY A 126 2.30 7.19 -43.76
N SER A 127 2.20 6.75 -42.50
CA SER A 127 1.11 5.90 -42.06
C SER A 127 -0.20 6.71 -41.90
N GLU A 128 -1.35 6.02 -41.87
CA GLU A 128 -2.65 6.65 -41.66
C GLU A 128 -2.73 7.29 -40.25
N GLU A 129 -2.11 6.65 -39.28
CA GLU A 129 -2.05 7.11 -37.91
C GLU A 129 -1.26 8.41 -37.78
N ALA A 130 -0.23 8.64 -38.60
CA ALA A 130 0.57 9.88 -38.58
C ALA A 130 -0.24 11.14 -38.96
N GLY A 131 -1.39 10.96 -39.59
CA GLY A 131 -2.33 12.05 -39.90
C GLY A 131 -3.29 12.41 -38.76
N LYS A 132 -3.33 11.62 -37.68
CA LYS A 132 -4.24 11.85 -36.52
C LYS A 132 -3.60 12.82 -35.53
N THR A 133 -3.83 14.13 -35.74
CA THR A 133 -3.30 15.20 -34.88
C THR A 133 -4.35 15.75 -33.96
N SER A 134 -3.94 16.56 -32.97
CA SER A 134 -4.81 17.28 -32.05
C SER A 134 -5.72 16.37 -31.20
N ARG A 135 -5.13 15.54 -30.40
CA ARG A 135 -5.81 14.60 -29.50
C ARG A 135 -5.80 15.11 -28.07
N VAL A 136 -6.96 15.04 -27.41
CA VAL A 136 -7.11 15.35 -25.98
C VAL A 136 -7.59 14.09 -25.26
N GLU A 137 -6.89 13.71 -24.19
CA GLU A 137 -7.22 12.54 -23.40
C GLU A 137 -7.23 12.86 -21.90
N PHE A 138 -8.15 12.22 -21.20
CA PHE A 138 -8.20 12.19 -19.75
C PHE A 138 -8.04 10.75 -19.26
N SER A 139 -7.15 10.51 -18.34
CA SER A 139 -6.91 9.18 -17.80
C SER A 139 -6.84 9.20 -16.28
N VAL A 140 -7.44 8.19 -15.64
CA VAL A 140 -7.32 7.89 -14.21
C VAL A 140 -6.55 6.59 -13.96
N VAL A 141 -6.09 5.96 -15.02
CA VAL A 141 -5.36 4.67 -15.05
C VAL A 141 -4.19 4.61 -14.04
N PRO A 142 -3.41 5.69 -13.81
CA PRO A 142 -2.31 5.66 -12.85
C PRO A 142 -2.74 5.63 -11.38
N SER A 143 -4.04 5.67 -11.10
CA SER A 143 -4.56 5.51 -9.74
C SER A 143 -4.26 4.11 -9.22
N ARG A 144 -3.92 4.00 -7.93
CA ARG A 144 -3.55 2.72 -7.31
C ARG A 144 -3.96 2.64 -5.86
N PHE A 145 -4.05 1.43 -5.36
CA PHE A 145 -4.22 1.15 -3.94
C PHE A 145 -3.30 0.01 -3.50
N ASN A 146 -3.00 -0.04 -2.20
CA ASN A 146 -2.16 -1.07 -1.62
C ASN A 146 -2.60 -1.46 -0.21
N PHE A 147 -2.20 -2.67 0.16
CA PHE A 147 -2.29 -3.22 1.50
C PHE A 147 -0.89 -3.58 1.98
N ASP A 148 -0.49 -3.09 3.15
CA ASP A 148 0.81 -3.37 3.78
C ASP A 148 0.52 -3.96 5.17
N LEU A 149 0.61 -5.28 5.27
CA LEU A 149 0.44 -6.03 6.51
C LEU A 149 1.80 -6.35 7.10
N ARG A 150 2.00 -6.03 8.37
CA ARG A 150 3.24 -6.35 9.10
C ARG A 150 2.93 -7.01 10.42
N THR A 151 3.71 -8.05 10.72
CA THR A 151 3.64 -8.79 11.99
C THR A 151 5.05 -8.84 12.59
N PRO A 152 5.25 -8.43 13.84
CA PRO A 152 6.55 -8.55 14.50
C PRO A 152 6.95 -10.01 14.67
N THR A 153 8.23 -10.28 14.50
CA THR A 153 8.84 -11.60 14.70
C THR A 153 10.14 -11.47 15.48
N GLY A 154 10.71 -12.57 15.93
CA GLY A 154 12.00 -12.57 16.65
C GLY A 154 13.20 -12.04 15.84
N VAL A 155 13.06 -11.89 14.51
CA VAL A 155 14.11 -11.41 13.58
C VAL A 155 13.65 -10.21 12.76
N GLY A 156 12.79 -9.37 13.31
CA GLY A 156 12.19 -8.19 12.65
C GLY A 156 10.74 -8.45 12.25
N TYR A 157 10.29 -7.82 11.18
CA TYR A 157 8.91 -7.94 10.72
C TYR A 157 8.79 -8.97 9.59
N MET A 158 7.75 -9.80 9.67
CA MET A 158 7.18 -10.44 8.49
C MET A 158 6.22 -9.45 7.85
N ARG A 159 6.37 -9.18 6.55
CA ARG A 159 5.56 -8.23 5.79
C ARG A 159 4.90 -8.93 4.61
N ALA A 160 3.62 -8.67 4.39
CA ALA A 160 2.92 -8.97 3.15
C ALA A 160 2.46 -7.66 2.51
N PHE A 161 2.80 -7.47 1.24
CA PHE A 161 2.46 -6.25 0.50
C PHE A 161 1.79 -6.60 -0.82
N ILE A 162 0.64 -5.97 -1.07
CA ILE A 162 -0.09 -6.09 -2.33
C ILE A 162 -0.40 -4.70 -2.84
N GLU A 163 -0.10 -4.41 -4.11
CA GLU A 163 -0.47 -3.17 -4.81
C GLU A 163 -1.07 -3.49 -6.17
N ALA A 164 -2.14 -2.79 -6.51
CA ALA A 164 -2.79 -2.87 -7.80
C ALA A 164 -3.11 -1.48 -8.36
N ASP A 165 -3.14 -1.35 -9.69
CA ASP A 165 -3.61 -0.17 -10.42
C ASP A 165 -4.65 -0.57 -11.49
N PHE A 166 -5.14 0.40 -12.26
CA PHE A 166 -6.11 0.20 -13.33
C PHE A 166 -5.45 0.15 -14.72
N GLY A 167 -4.15 -0.13 -14.79
CA GLY A 167 -3.38 -0.21 -16.04
C GLY A 167 -3.47 -1.54 -16.76
N GLY A 168 -4.42 -2.41 -16.43
CA GLY A 168 -4.80 -3.55 -17.25
C GLY A 168 -5.55 -3.10 -18.50
N GLY A 169 -5.60 -3.95 -19.55
CA GLY A 169 -6.39 -3.66 -20.74
C GLY A 169 -7.82 -3.27 -20.36
N ASP A 170 -8.41 -2.31 -21.05
CA ASP A 170 -9.77 -1.79 -20.80
C ASP A 170 -9.99 -1.27 -19.37
N ASN A 171 -8.96 -0.66 -18.77
CA ASN A 171 -8.96 -0.17 -17.39
C ASN A 171 -9.20 -1.26 -16.31
N LEU A 172 -8.89 -2.50 -16.64
CA LEU A 172 -8.97 -3.60 -15.68
C LEU A 172 -7.89 -3.47 -14.61
N LEU A 173 -8.17 -4.06 -13.46
CA LEU A 173 -7.23 -4.13 -12.35
C LEU A 173 -5.98 -4.91 -12.76
N ARG A 174 -4.81 -4.28 -12.58
CA ARG A 174 -3.50 -4.89 -12.83
C ARG A 174 -2.74 -5.05 -11.52
N LEU A 175 -2.29 -6.28 -11.26
CA LEU A 175 -1.40 -6.54 -10.13
C LEU A 175 -0.03 -5.90 -10.40
N ARG A 176 0.41 -5.02 -9.50
CA ARG A 176 1.73 -4.38 -9.56
C ARG A 176 2.73 -5.13 -8.69
N HIS A 177 2.40 -5.25 -7.42
CA HIS A 177 3.22 -5.90 -6.42
C HIS A 177 2.40 -6.91 -5.62
N ALA A 178 2.95 -8.08 -5.37
CA ALA A 178 2.41 -9.06 -4.44
C ALA A 178 3.57 -9.88 -3.89
N PHE A 179 4.06 -9.53 -2.71
CA PHE A 179 5.22 -10.20 -2.13
C PHE A 179 5.15 -10.31 -0.62
N GLY A 180 5.82 -11.34 -0.10
CA GLY A 180 6.16 -11.49 1.30
C GLY A 180 7.63 -11.13 1.54
N GLN A 181 7.90 -10.52 2.70
CA GLN A 181 9.27 -10.27 3.18
C GLN A 181 9.44 -10.81 4.59
N TRP A 182 10.61 -11.40 4.85
CA TRP A 182 11.00 -11.82 6.18
C TRP A 182 12.52 -11.87 6.30
N GLY A 183 13.06 -11.18 7.28
CA GLY A 183 14.51 -10.96 7.36
C GLY A 183 15.04 -10.32 6.08
N GLY A 184 16.06 -10.90 5.48
CA GLY A 184 16.62 -10.45 4.20
C GLY A 184 15.90 -10.98 2.95
N TRP A 185 14.90 -11.85 3.09
CA TRP A 185 14.22 -12.51 1.99
C TRP A 185 13.01 -11.72 1.50
N LEU A 186 12.81 -11.71 0.18
CA LEU A 186 11.59 -11.28 -0.51
C LEU A 186 11.17 -12.38 -1.46
N MET A 187 9.90 -12.76 -1.43
CA MET A 187 9.31 -13.78 -2.30
C MET A 187 8.00 -13.26 -2.88
N GLY A 188 7.88 -13.28 -4.22
CA GLY A 188 6.71 -12.81 -4.95
C GLY A 188 7.05 -11.78 -6.00
N GLN A 189 6.02 -11.10 -6.53
CA GLN A 189 6.17 -10.12 -7.59
C GLN A 189 6.54 -8.74 -7.03
N ALA A 190 7.69 -8.24 -7.43
CA ALA A 190 8.18 -6.90 -7.12
C ALA A 190 8.96 -6.32 -8.31
N TRP A 191 9.47 -5.09 -8.17
CA TRP A 191 10.45 -4.59 -9.11
C TRP A 191 11.64 -5.55 -9.20
N SER A 192 12.07 -5.84 -10.43
CA SER A 192 13.29 -6.61 -10.67
C SER A 192 14.44 -6.07 -9.82
N THR A 193 15.29 -6.95 -9.36
CA THR A 193 16.50 -6.58 -8.61
C THR A 193 17.44 -5.73 -9.45
N PHE A 194 17.37 -5.86 -10.79
CA PHE A 194 18.11 -5.03 -11.74
C PHE A 194 17.58 -3.59 -11.82
N SER A 195 16.28 -3.36 -11.55
CA SER A 195 15.66 -2.04 -11.55
C SER A 195 15.99 -1.25 -10.28
N ASP A 196 16.21 0.06 -10.39
CA ASP A 196 16.30 0.97 -9.24
C ASP A 196 15.26 2.10 -9.34
N PRO A 197 14.01 1.85 -8.90
CA PRO A 197 12.95 2.85 -8.98
C PRO A 197 13.19 4.08 -8.08
N GLU A 198 14.10 4.01 -7.14
CA GLU A 198 14.45 5.15 -6.28
C GLU A 198 15.47 6.09 -6.93
N ALA A 199 16.12 5.65 -8.01
CA ALA A 199 16.99 6.50 -8.83
C ALA A 199 16.21 7.28 -9.90
N GLU A 200 14.90 6.96 -10.09
CA GLU A 200 14.06 7.70 -11.02
C GLU A 200 13.68 9.07 -10.44
N PRO A 201 13.92 10.17 -11.16
CA PRO A 201 13.49 11.49 -10.74
C PRO A 201 11.96 11.59 -10.75
N ASP A 202 11.40 12.35 -9.80
CA ASP A 202 9.97 12.66 -9.80
C ASP A 202 9.60 13.47 -11.05
N GLY A 203 8.82 12.87 -11.93
CA GLY A 203 8.34 13.45 -13.18
C GLY A 203 6.82 13.61 -13.20
N ILE A 204 6.34 14.55 -14.00
CA ILE A 204 4.91 14.71 -14.28
C ILE A 204 4.45 13.59 -15.24
N ASP A 205 5.28 13.23 -16.19
CA ASP A 205 5.02 12.13 -17.12
C ASP A 205 5.07 10.78 -16.39
N PHE A 206 4.03 9.99 -16.57
CA PHE A 206 3.94 8.67 -15.93
C PHE A 206 4.93 7.66 -16.54
N GLU A 207 5.31 7.82 -17.80
CA GLU A 207 6.29 6.95 -18.46
C GLU A 207 7.69 7.15 -17.88
N GLY A 208 8.02 8.37 -17.43
CA GLY A 208 9.35 8.69 -16.93
C GLY A 208 10.38 8.89 -18.04
N LEU A 209 11.63 8.63 -17.72
CA LEU A 209 12.72 8.74 -18.68
C LEU A 209 12.74 7.55 -19.66
N ASN A 210 13.06 7.81 -20.92
CA ASN A 210 13.30 6.74 -21.90
C ASN A 210 14.53 5.92 -21.47
N ALA A 211 14.52 4.62 -21.79
CA ALA A 211 15.58 3.66 -21.45
C ALA A 211 15.69 3.28 -19.96
N ILE A 212 14.65 3.51 -19.16
CA ILE A 212 14.57 2.96 -17.81
C ILE A 212 14.12 1.49 -17.89
N SER A 213 14.94 0.59 -17.35
CA SER A 213 14.58 -0.83 -17.21
C SER A 213 13.76 -1.02 -15.95
N MET A 214 12.43 -0.85 -16.05
CA MET A 214 11.50 -0.99 -14.94
C MET A 214 10.51 -2.13 -15.17
N VAL A 215 10.93 -3.33 -14.85
CA VAL A 215 10.11 -4.54 -14.96
C VAL A 215 9.75 -5.05 -13.56
N ARG A 216 8.52 -5.52 -13.39
CA ARG A 216 8.07 -6.24 -12.20
C ARG A 216 7.95 -7.70 -12.53
N GLN A 217 8.64 -8.54 -11.76
CA GLN A 217 8.72 -9.97 -12.00
C GLN A 217 8.52 -10.75 -10.71
N PRO A 218 7.90 -11.95 -10.77
CA PRO A 218 7.99 -12.94 -9.71
C PRO A 218 9.47 -13.27 -9.45
N GLN A 219 9.86 -13.26 -8.17
CA GLN A 219 11.25 -13.47 -7.78
C GLN A 219 11.38 -14.02 -6.38
N ILE A 220 12.53 -14.65 -6.14
CA ILE A 220 13.05 -14.94 -4.82
C ILE A 220 14.35 -14.15 -4.70
N ARG A 221 14.37 -13.16 -3.80
CA ARG A 221 15.50 -12.27 -3.59
C ARG A 221 15.99 -12.33 -2.14
N TRP A 222 17.29 -12.41 -1.98
CA TRP A 222 17.93 -12.20 -0.70
C TRP A 222 18.77 -10.94 -0.74
N THR A 223 18.59 -10.09 0.27
CA THR A 223 19.30 -8.82 0.40
C THR A 223 20.03 -8.78 1.73
N ARG A 224 21.30 -8.37 1.71
CA ARG A 224 22.14 -8.22 2.89
C ARG A 224 22.80 -6.85 2.92
N PRO A 225 22.69 -6.10 4.03
CA PRO A 225 23.51 -4.91 4.24
C PRO A 225 24.99 -5.32 4.40
N LEU A 226 25.89 -4.64 3.71
CA LEU A 226 27.35 -4.78 3.83
C LEU A 226 27.97 -3.64 4.64
N GLY A 227 27.14 -2.71 5.15
CA GLY A 227 27.51 -1.55 5.93
C GLY A 227 26.30 -0.63 6.05
N GLU A 228 26.52 0.60 6.51
CA GLU A 228 25.43 1.58 6.72
C GLU A 228 24.81 2.06 5.41
N ARG A 229 25.61 2.11 4.32
CA ARG A 229 25.23 2.70 3.04
C ARG A 229 25.33 1.74 1.86
N THR A 230 25.70 0.48 2.11
CA THR A 230 25.91 -0.50 1.05
C THR A 230 25.06 -1.72 1.29
N ASN A 231 24.39 -2.20 0.25
CA ASN A 231 23.70 -3.48 0.29
C ASN A 231 24.00 -4.31 -0.95
N PHE A 232 24.02 -5.62 -0.74
CA PHE A 232 24.13 -6.63 -1.78
C PHE A 232 22.82 -7.40 -1.89
N ALA A 233 22.39 -7.68 -3.11
CA ALA A 233 21.24 -8.52 -3.37
C ALA A 233 21.56 -9.57 -4.43
N ILE A 234 20.98 -10.75 -4.24
CA ILE A 234 20.93 -11.84 -5.21
C ILE A 234 19.49 -12.25 -5.40
N ALA A 235 19.07 -12.44 -6.64
CA ALA A 235 17.70 -12.85 -6.97
C ALA A 235 17.69 -13.87 -8.09
N PHE A 236 16.71 -14.78 -7.99
CA PHE A 236 16.22 -15.60 -9.09
C PHE A 236 14.87 -15.03 -9.50
N GLU A 237 14.76 -14.59 -10.75
CA GLU A 237 13.59 -13.90 -11.28
C GLU A 237 12.98 -14.68 -12.44
N GLU A 238 11.67 -14.54 -12.67
CA GLU A 238 11.03 -15.13 -13.82
C GLU A 238 11.58 -14.48 -15.08
N ALA A 239 12.14 -15.27 -15.99
CA ALA A 239 12.57 -14.80 -17.28
C ALA A 239 11.34 -14.46 -18.13
N ASN A 240 11.24 -13.23 -18.62
CA ASN A 240 10.13 -12.78 -19.45
C ASN A 240 10.67 -11.97 -20.65
N PRO A 241 11.31 -12.63 -21.64
CA PRO A 241 11.87 -11.96 -22.79
C PRO A 241 10.78 -11.38 -23.68
N ALA A 242 10.85 -10.09 -23.97
CA ALA A 242 9.99 -9.44 -24.95
C ALA A 242 10.56 -9.71 -26.36
N LEU A 243 10.13 -10.77 -27.00
CA LEU A 243 10.56 -11.13 -28.36
C LEU A 243 9.53 -10.73 -29.40
N THR A 244 10.00 -10.16 -30.50
CA THR A 244 9.15 -9.85 -31.66
C THR A 244 9.28 -10.95 -32.69
N GLY A 245 8.18 -11.66 -32.96
CA GLY A 245 8.12 -12.71 -34.01
C GLY A 245 8.71 -14.06 -33.62
N ALA A 246 8.97 -14.30 -32.33
CA ALA A 246 9.38 -15.57 -31.77
C ALA A 246 8.78 -15.80 -30.39
N GLU A 247 8.65 -17.05 -29.95
CA GLU A 247 8.28 -17.41 -28.61
C GLU A 247 9.55 -17.65 -27.77
N GLY A 248 9.63 -17.00 -26.60
CA GLY A 248 10.68 -17.26 -25.63
C GLY A 248 10.38 -18.50 -24.81
N VAL A 249 11.38 -19.38 -24.66
CA VAL A 249 11.27 -20.53 -23.77
C VAL A 249 12.07 -20.27 -22.49
N ASN A 250 11.35 -20.17 -21.38
CA ASN A 250 11.95 -19.95 -20.06
C ASN A 250 12.27 -21.30 -19.43
N GLN A 251 13.52 -21.76 -19.56
CA GLN A 251 13.96 -23.04 -19.01
C GLN A 251 14.54 -22.90 -17.61
N VAL A 252 15.18 -21.78 -17.32
CA VAL A 252 15.75 -21.47 -16.03
C VAL A 252 15.46 -20.03 -15.66
N PRO A 253 15.38 -19.67 -14.37
CA PRO A 253 15.18 -18.30 -13.96
C PRO A 253 16.39 -17.43 -14.31
N ASP A 254 16.15 -16.13 -14.47
CA ASP A 254 17.20 -15.13 -14.57
C ASP A 254 17.92 -15.00 -13.23
N LEU A 255 19.25 -14.96 -13.26
CA LEU A 255 20.06 -14.66 -12.09
C LEU A 255 20.45 -13.19 -12.08
N VAL A 256 20.04 -12.46 -11.05
CA VAL A 256 20.36 -11.05 -10.89
C VAL A 256 21.19 -10.83 -9.63
N LEU A 257 22.31 -10.14 -9.81
CA LEU A 257 23.18 -9.68 -8.71
C LEU A 257 23.15 -8.14 -8.70
N ARG A 258 23.00 -7.55 -7.52
CA ARG A 258 23.04 -6.09 -7.37
C ARG A 258 23.91 -5.70 -6.18
N LEU A 259 24.81 -4.75 -6.41
CA LEU A 259 25.49 -4.00 -5.37
C LEU A 259 24.98 -2.55 -5.42
N ARG A 260 24.44 -2.06 -4.32
CA ARG A 260 23.95 -0.69 -4.20
C ARG A 260 24.72 0.04 -3.10
N TRP A 261 25.13 1.26 -3.41
CA TRP A 261 25.78 2.17 -2.47
C TRP A 261 25.03 3.50 -2.48
N ASP A 262 24.50 3.90 -1.31
CA ASP A 262 23.67 5.08 -1.09
C ASP A 262 24.43 6.11 -0.22
N PRO A 263 25.37 6.92 -0.76
CA PRO A 263 25.91 8.08 -0.05
C PRO A 263 24.84 9.17 0.11
N GLU A 264 25.14 10.23 0.88
CA GLU A 264 24.13 11.23 1.26
C GLU A 264 23.48 11.92 0.05
N ASP A 265 24.26 12.24 -0.98
CA ASP A 265 23.82 13.10 -2.10
C ASP A 265 23.62 12.35 -3.42
N VAL A 266 24.11 11.13 -3.56
CA VAL A 266 24.10 10.39 -4.84
C VAL A 266 23.87 8.90 -4.61
N ARG A 267 23.16 8.23 -5.51
CA ARG A 267 22.98 6.78 -5.49
C ARG A 267 23.74 6.11 -6.61
N PHE A 268 24.42 5.02 -6.30
CA PHE A 268 25.07 4.17 -7.27
C PHE A 268 24.55 2.75 -7.16
N GLY A 269 24.02 2.22 -8.26
CA GLY A 269 23.65 0.81 -8.40
C GLY A 269 24.53 0.17 -9.46
N PHE A 270 25.07 -1.00 -9.17
CA PHE A 270 25.72 -1.86 -10.14
C PHE A 270 24.99 -3.20 -10.17
N GLY A 271 24.43 -3.56 -11.32
CA GLY A 271 23.69 -4.79 -11.52
C GLY A 271 24.31 -5.66 -12.60
N LEU A 272 24.31 -6.97 -12.37
CA LEU A 272 24.60 -8.01 -13.35
C LEU A 272 23.35 -8.85 -13.54
N LEU A 273 22.96 -9.06 -14.79
CA LEU A 273 21.85 -9.92 -15.19
C LEU A 273 22.40 -11.06 -16.05
N GLY A 274 22.14 -12.30 -15.63
CA GLY A 274 22.33 -13.48 -16.44
C GLY A 274 20.98 -14.00 -16.89
N GLU A 275 20.69 -13.93 -18.18
CA GLU A 275 19.41 -14.38 -18.72
C GLU A 275 19.34 -15.87 -18.85
N GLY A 276 18.21 -16.45 -18.40
CA GLY A 276 17.94 -17.89 -18.46
C GLY A 276 17.08 -18.32 -19.63
N SER A 277 16.69 -17.40 -20.52
CA SER A 277 15.84 -17.68 -21.68
C SER A 277 16.66 -17.89 -22.96
N HIS A 278 16.14 -18.70 -23.87
CA HIS A 278 16.66 -18.82 -25.23
C HIS A 278 15.53 -18.90 -26.25
N ILE A 279 15.87 -18.61 -27.48
CA ILE A 279 14.95 -18.64 -28.63
C ILE A 279 14.94 -20.06 -29.18
N GLN A 280 13.78 -20.63 -29.42
CA GLN A 280 13.56 -21.82 -30.26
C GLN A 280 13.14 -21.44 -31.64
#